data_4281cd30e3b516839b7002cfbb9809dd
#
_entry.id   4281cd30e3b516839b7002cfbb9809dd
#
_cell.length_a   1.000
_cell.length_b   1.000
_cell.length_c   1.000
_cell.angle_alpha   90.00
_cell.angle_beta   90.00
_cell.angle_gamma   90.00
#
_symmetry.space_group_name_H-M   'P 1'
#
loop_
_entity.id
_entity.type
_entity.pdbx_description
1 polymer ?
#
loop_
_entity_poly.entity_id
_entity_poly.type
_entity_poly.pdbx_seq_one_letter_code
_entity_poly.pdbx_strand_id
1 'polypeptide(L)'
;MNKHLTFLSALALTTGLSLQAQNVNQMVIQANKIGAEIQPTMYGHFFEDINYGADGGLYAELIKNRSFEFPQSFMGWDIFGNVTLQNDGPFERNPHYVRLADPGHAHKRTGIENEGFFGIGLKANEKYRFTVWARGENQKIRVELINNASMGETQVITSQNLTINSKDWKKYEVILTPTQTEAKAHLRIFLDSPGTVDLEHVSLFPVDTWKGRENGLRKDLVQALADTKPGVFRFPGGCIVEGTDLATRYNWKNSVGPVENRPLNENRWHYTFPHRFFPDYFQTYGMGFYELFLLSEDMGAEPLPVLNCGLACQYQNDDPKAHVQVCDLDSYIQDALDLIEFANGGTDTKWGKLRADMGHPAPFNMKFIGIGNEQWGPEYPERLKLFVEALRKAHPEIKIIGSSGPNSEGKDFDYLWPEMKKLKVDLVDEHFYRPEDWFLKSGNRYDNYDRKGPKVFAGEYACHGKGKKWNHFHASLLEAAFLTGVERNADVVHMATYA
;
A
#
# COMPACT_ATOMS: atom_id res chain seq x y z
N MET A 1 -29.75 77.39 -68.63
CA MET A 1 -30.84 76.75 -67.85
C MET A 1 -30.66 75.23 -68.01
N ASN A 2 -30.03 74.57 -67.11
CA ASN A 2 -30.09 73.10 -67.00
C ASN A 2 -29.66 72.71 -65.53
N LYS A 3 -30.62 72.16 -64.87
CA LYS A 3 -30.47 71.68 -63.48
C LYS A 3 -29.93 70.23 -63.54
N HIS A 4 -28.74 70.00 -62.98
CA HIS A 4 -28.24 68.65 -62.77
C HIS A 4 -28.72 68.13 -61.38
N LEU A 5 -29.53 67.10 -61.44
CA LEU A 5 -29.88 66.32 -60.26
C LEU A 5 -28.78 65.31 -60.00
N THR A 6 -28.18 65.40 -58.79
CA THR A 6 -27.21 64.43 -58.35
C THR A 6 -27.91 63.40 -57.45
N PHE A 7 -27.96 62.16 -57.90
CA PHE A 7 -28.45 61.04 -57.07
C PHE A 7 -27.28 60.55 -56.14
N LEU A 8 -27.45 60.66 -54.85
CA LEU A 8 -26.64 60.00 -53.82
C LEU A 8 -27.19 58.60 -53.59
N SER A 9 -26.48 57.61 -54.00
CA SER A 9 -26.75 56.20 -53.64
C SER A 9 -26.13 55.91 -52.25
N ALA A 10 -26.98 55.77 -51.25
CA ALA A 10 -26.56 55.29 -49.91
C ALA A 10 -26.40 53.79 -49.97
N LEU A 11 -25.18 53.35 -49.92
CA LEU A 11 -24.85 51.92 -49.75
C LEU A 11 -24.95 51.55 -48.26
N ALA A 12 -26.04 50.89 -47.91
CA ALA A 12 -26.20 50.34 -46.54
C ALA A 12 -25.36 49.06 -46.39
N LEU A 13 -24.21 49.15 -45.73
CA LEU A 13 -23.46 47.98 -45.24
C LEU A 13 -24.26 47.38 -44.04
N THR A 14 -25.01 46.32 -44.29
CA THR A 14 -25.51 45.46 -43.22
C THR A 14 -24.38 44.53 -42.76
N THR A 15 -23.64 44.93 -41.74
CA THR A 15 -22.78 44.01 -41.01
C THR A 15 -23.68 43.07 -40.24
N GLY A 16 -23.85 41.87 -40.77
CA GLY A 16 -24.48 40.77 -40.05
C GLY A 16 -23.58 40.34 -38.86
N LEU A 17 -23.87 40.89 -37.68
CA LEU A 17 -23.39 40.33 -36.45
C LEU A 17 -24.11 38.97 -36.24
N SER A 18 -23.48 37.89 -36.63
CA SER A 18 -23.89 36.57 -36.18
C SER A 18 -23.67 36.50 -34.68
N LEU A 19 -24.74 36.74 -33.94
CA LEU A 19 -24.80 36.32 -32.52
C LEU A 19 -24.69 34.81 -32.49
N GLN A 20 -23.46 34.30 -32.28
CA GLN A 20 -23.32 32.94 -31.81
C GLN A 20 -24.05 32.87 -30.47
N ALA A 21 -25.19 32.20 -30.44
CA ALA A 21 -25.85 31.86 -29.21
C ALA A 21 -24.85 31.06 -28.39
N GLN A 22 -24.29 31.68 -27.36
CA GLN A 22 -23.55 30.92 -26.33
C GLN A 22 -24.57 29.92 -25.80
N ASN A 23 -24.26 28.62 -25.95
CA ASN A 23 -25.00 27.59 -25.25
C ASN A 23 -24.85 27.86 -23.75
N VAL A 24 -25.84 28.53 -23.18
CA VAL A 24 -25.90 28.77 -21.74
C VAL A 24 -26.27 27.43 -21.10
N ASN A 25 -25.33 26.77 -20.49
CA ASN A 25 -25.58 25.59 -19.68
C ASN A 25 -26.33 26.04 -18.41
N GLN A 26 -27.54 25.57 -18.23
CA GLN A 26 -28.34 25.86 -17.05
C GLN A 26 -28.25 24.69 -16.07
N MET A 27 -27.81 24.97 -14.84
CA MET A 27 -27.86 24.04 -13.73
C MET A 27 -29.00 24.43 -12.78
N VAL A 28 -29.93 23.50 -12.54
CA VAL A 28 -31.05 23.71 -11.61
C VAL A 28 -30.83 22.84 -10.36
N ILE A 29 -30.67 23.51 -9.21
CA ILE A 29 -30.56 22.83 -7.92
C ILE A 29 -31.96 22.79 -7.28
N GLN A 30 -32.48 21.57 -7.06
CA GLN A 30 -33.77 21.35 -6.41
C GLN A 30 -33.59 21.13 -4.91
N ALA A 31 -33.27 22.15 -4.14
CA ALA A 31 -32.96 22.07 -2.71
C ALA A 31 -34.09 21.52 -1.82
N ASN A 32 -35.33 21.46 -2.35
CA ASN A 32 -36.49 20.88 -1.69
C ASN A 32 -36.67 19.37 -1.94
N LYS A 33 -35.83 18.76 -2.76
CA LYS A 33 -35.81 17.32 -2.98
C LYS A 33 -34.58 16.73 -2.32
N ILE A 34 -34.78 16.12 -1.16
CA ILE A 34 -33.71 15.40 -0.45
C ILE A 34 -33.45 14.10 -1.19
N GLY A 35 -32.18 13.87 -1.57
CA GLY A 35 -31.68 12.61 -2.15
C GLY A 35 -31.36 11.54 -1.10
N ALA A 36 -30.67 10.50 -1.53
CA ALA A 36 -30.14 9.50 -0.61
C ALA A 36 -29.07 10.12 0.31
N GLU A 37 -29.02 9.66 1.56
CA GLU A 37 -28.01 10.08 2.52
C GLU A 37 -26.65 9.48 2.11
N ILE A 38 -25.63 10.34 1.96
CA ILE A 38 -24.28 9.91 1.64
C ILE A 38 -23.63 9.35 2.91
N GLN A 39 -23.18 8.11 2.84
CA GLN A 39 -22.55 7.45 3.97
C GLN A 39 -21.19 8.10 4.31
N PRO A 40 -20.79 8.17 5.59
CA PRO A 40 -19.45 8.64 5.96
C PRO A 40 -18.32 7.85 5.30
N THR A 41 -18.57 6.59 4.94
CA THR A 41 -17.65 5.68 4.27
C THR A 41 -17.68 5.76 2.74
N MET A 42 -18.46 6.70 2.16
CA MET A 42 -18.67 6.78 0.69
C MET A 42 -17.36 6.86 -0.09
N TYR A 43 -16.40 7.66 0.36
CA TYR A 43 -15.13 7.85 -0.32
C TYR A 43 -13.97 7.41 0.56
N GLY A 44 -13.04 6.67 -0.02
CA GLY A 44 -11.89 6.18 0.69
C GLY A 44 -10.70 5.88 -0.23
N HIS A 45 -9.69 5.28 0.36
CA HIS A 45 -8.49 4.86 -0.33
C HIS A 45 -8.41 3.35 -0.42
N PHE A 46 -7.97 2.86 -1.57
CA PHE A 46 -7.42 1.55 -1.75
C PHE A 46 -5.90 1.63 -1.66
N PHE A 47 -5.32 0.80 -0.81
CA PHE A 47 -3.87 0.63 -0.71
C PHE A 47 -3.50 -0.79 -1.09
N GLU A 48 -2.63 -0.92 -2.06
CA GLU A 48 -1.94 -2.17 -2.37
C GLU A 48 -0.43 -1.96 -2.27
N ASP A 49 0.26 -2.89 -1.65
CA ASP A 49 1.71 -2.87 -1.60
C ASP A 49 2.29 -3.31 -2.96
N ILE A 50 2.28 -2.39 -3.89
CA ILE A 50 2.76 -2.49 -5.28
C ILE A 50 3.63 -1.29 -5.60
N ASN A 51 4.61 -1.45 -6.49
CA ASN A 51 5.48 -0.36 -6.97
C ASN A 51 6.18 0.40 -5.82
N TYR A 52 6.67 -0.31 -4.82
CA TYR A 52 7.24 0.27 -3.59
C TYR A 52 6.23 1.13 -2.81
N GLY A 53 4.98 0.69 -2.72
CA GLY A 53 3.94 1.40 -1.98
C GLY A 53 4.17 1.42 -0.47
N ALA A 54 4.64 0.32 0.11
CA ALA A 54 5.07 0.23 1.51
C ALA A 54 6.57 0.49 1.64
N ASP A 55 7.41 -0.52 1.46
CA ASP A 55 8.87 -0.37 1.49
C ASP A 55 9.34 0.56 0.36
N GLY A 56 10.05 1.64 0.72
CA GLY A 56 10.45 2.69 -0.23
C GLY A 56 9.35 3.70 -0.59
N GLY A 57 8.15 3.57 0.00
CA GLY A 57 7.00 4.42 -0.16
C GLY A 57 6.50 5.02 1.15
N LEU A 58 5.32 4.57 1.63
CA LEU A 58 4.73 5.07 2.87
C LEU A 58 5.55 4.73 4.12
N TYR A 59 6.18 3.56 4.16
CA TYR A 59 7.07 3.17 5.25
C TYR A 59 8.38 3.97 5.15
N ALA A 60 8.73 4.68 6.21
CA ALA A 60 9.83 5.64 6.16
C ALA A 60 11.23 5.01 6.28
N GLU A 61 11.37 3.68 6.24
CA GLU A 61 12.64 2.99 6.17
C GLU A 61 13.40 3.35 4.90
N LEU A 62 14.64 3.74 5.03
CA LEU A 62 15.49 4.18 3.92
C LEU A 62 16.47 3.10 3.44
N ILE A 63 16.59 1.99 4.18
CA ILE A 63 17.51 0.89 3.87
C ILE A 63 16.79 -0.25 3.17
N LYS A 64 17.22 -0.57 1.96
CA LYS A 64 16.76 -1.73 1.22
C LYS A 64 17.42 -2.99 1.77
N ASN A 65 16.65 -4.09 1.89
CA ASN A 65 17.16 -5.39 2.35
C ASN A 65 17.93 -5.29 3.69
N ARG A 66 17.32 -4.66 4.68
CA ARG A 66 17.90 -4.32 5.98
C ARG A 66 18.42 -5.51 6.80
N SER A 67 17.84 -6.72 6.56
CA SER A 67 18.17 -7.97 7.27
C SER A 67 18.82 -9.01 6.38
N PHE A 68 19.25 -8.66 5.17
CA PHE A 68 19.96 -9.55 4.22
C PHE A 68 19.18 -10.81 3.82
N GLU A 69 17.84 -10.76 3.90
CA GLU A 69 16.95 -11.90 3.63
C GLU A 69 16.49 -12.01 2.17
N PHE A 70 16.81 -11.03 1.31
CA PHE A 70 16.47 -11.14 -0.10
C PHE A 70 17.13 -12.37 -0.73
N PRO A 71 16.55 -13.00 -1.76
CA PRO A 71 17.09 -14.20 -2.39
C PRO A 71 18.56 -14.07 -2.83
N GLN A 72 18.96 -12.86 -3.22
CA GLN A 72 20.35 -12.45 -3.34
C GLN A 72 20.67 -11.58 -2.13
N SER A 73 21.26 -12.19 -1.10
CA SER A 73 21.38 -11.56 0.22
C SER A 73 22.08 -10.22 0.24
N PHE A 74 22.94 -9.93 -0.75
CA PHE A 74 23.56 -8.62 -0.93
C PHE A 74 22.83 -7.71 -1.94
N MET A 75 21.63 -8.06 -2.37
CA MET A 75 20.85 -7.17 -3.21
C MET A 75 20.61 -5.82 -2.50
N GLY A 76 20.97 -4.72 -3.16
CA GLY A 76 20.96 -3.38 -2.56
C GLY A 76 22.18 -3.03 -1.71
N TRP A 77 23.15 -3.95 -1.59
CA TRP A 77 24.37 -3.78 -0.84
C TRP A 77 25.63 -3.99 -1.69
N ASP A 78 26.53 -3.03 -1.64
CA ASP A 78 27.91 -3.19 -2.09
C ASP A 78 28.81 -3.60 -0.92
N ILE A 79 29.77 -4.49 -1.17
CA ILE A 79 30.69 -5.01 -0.14
C ILE A 79 32.14 -4.57 -0.41
N PHE A 80 32.85 -4.26 0.64
CA PHE A 80 34.27 -3.86 0.60
C PHE A 80 35.08 -4.72 1.56
N GLY A 81 36.20 -5.24 1.09
CA GLY A 81 37.11 -6.01 1.93
C GLY A 81 36.59 -7.40 2.31
N ASN A 82 36.73 -7.78 3.57
CA ASN A 82 36.36 -9.11 4.04
C ASN A 82 35.00 -9.09 4.73
N VAL A 83 33.95 -9.31 3.94
CA VAL A 83 32.55 -9.38 4.36
C VAL A 83 31.99 -10.76 4.02
N THR A 84 31.34 -11.40 4.98
CA THR A 84 30.73 -12.72 4.78
C THR A 84 29.30 -12.76 5.31
N LEU A 85 28.42 -13.45 4.60
CA LEU A 85 27.06 -13.73 5.05
C LEU A 85 27.09 -14.89 6.05
N GLN A 86 26.30 -14.77 7.11
CA GLN A 86 26.07 -15.79 8.13
C GLN A 86 24.57 -16.04 8.26
N ASN A 87 24.14 -17.13 8.91
CA ASN A 87 22.73 -17.55 8.99
C ASN A 87 22.31 -18.06 10.39
N ASP A 88 23.07 -17.74 11.43
CA ASP A 88 22.78 -18.05 12.83
C ASP A 88 22.54 -16.78 13.66
N GLY A 89 21.81 -15.84 13.07
CA GLY A 89 21.49 -14.53 13.63
C GLY A 89 20.50 -14.56 14.80
N PRO A 90 20.15 -13.39 15.35
CA PRO A 90 19.37 -13.27 16.57
C PRO A 90 17.87 -13.51 16.37
N PHE A 91 17.38 -13.48 15.13
CA PHE A 91 15.95 -13.56 14.82
C PHE A 91 15.62 -14.85 14.08
N GLU A 92 14.70 -15.62 14.63
CA GLU A 92 14.33 -16.95 14.09
C GLU A 92 13.87 -16.89 12.63
N ARG A 93 13.13 -15.83 12.25
CA ARG A 93 12.53 -15.70 10.92
C ARG A 93 13.36 -14.82 9.97
N ASN A 94 14.40 -14.16 10.50
CA ASN A 94 15.40 -13.38 9.77
C ASN A 94 16.79 -13.75 10.30
N PRO A 95 17.28 -14.97 9.98
CA PRO A 95 18.52 -15.47 10.59
C PRO A 95 19.80 -14.95 9.93
N HIS A 96 19.72 -14.28 8.78
CA HIS A 96 20.89 -13.79 8.09
C HIS A 96 21.46 -12.53 8.73
N TYR A 97 22.78 -12.44 8.72
CA TYR A 97 23.52 -11.24 9.10
C TYR A 97 24.86 -11.17 8.39
N VAL A 98 25.49 -10.02 8.38
CA VAL A 98 26.82 -9.88 7.79
C VAL A 98 27.90 -9.78 8.85
N ARG A 99 29.02 -10.45 8.59
CA ARG A 99 30.25 -10.38 9.38
C ARG A 99 31.30 -9.57 8.65
N LEU A 100 31.72 -8.47 9.27
CA LEU A 100 32.88 -7.67 8.85
C LEU A 100 34.11 -8.11 9.63
N ALA A 101 35.18 -8.43 8.93
CA ALA A 101 36.44 -8.85 9.56
C ALA A 101 37.63 -8.06 9.01
N ASP A 102 38.35 -7.37 9.88
CA ASP A 102 39.57 -6.66 9.52
C ASP A 102 40.77 -7.27 10.25
N PRO A 103 41.72 -7.91 9.55
CA PRO A 103 42.92 -8.45 10.15
C PRO A 103 43.96 -7.39 10.55
N GLY A 104 43.64 -6.09 10.41
CA GLY A 104 44.58 -5.01 10.78
C GLY A 104 45.52 -4.57 9.65
N HIS A 105 45.21 -4.85 8.39
CA HIS A 105 45.99 -4.40 7.25
C HIS A 105 45.63 -2.98 6.82
N ALA A 106 46.60 -2.07 6.89
CA ALA A 106 46.42 -0.61 6.73
C ALA A 106 45.85 -0.11 5.37
N HIS A 107 45.57 -0.99 4.39
CA HIS A 107 45.25 -0.55 3.04
C HIS A 107 43.90 -1.05 2.45
N LYS A 108 43.15 -1.84 3.18
CA LYS A 108 41.82 -2.29 2.73
C LYS A 108 40.77 -2.05 3.81
N ARG A 109 39.89 -1.10 3.58
CA ARG A 109 38.71 -0.92 4.45
C ARG A 109 37.74 -2.07 4.24
N THR A 110 37.23 -2.61 5.35
CA THR A 110 36.16 -3.60 5.34
C THR A 110 34.85 -2.92 5.71
N GLY A 111 33.81 -3.13 4.91
CA GLY A 111 32.53 -2.49 5.15
C GLY A 111 31.47 -2.83 4.11
N ILE A 112 30.31 -2.22 4.25
CA ILE A 112 29.15 -2.36 3.39
C ILE A 112 28.55 -1.00 3.05
N GLU A 113 27.90 -0.90 1.88
CA GLU A 113 27.21 0.32 1.43
C GLU A 113 25.84 -0.04 0.89
N ASN A 114 24.79 0.68 1.32
CA ASN A 114 23.42 0.49 0.89
C ASN A 114 22.98 1.63 -0.04
N GLU A 115 22.40 1.26 -1.17
CA GLU A 115 21.91 2.21 -2.17
C GLU A 115 20.55 2.84 -1.81
N GLY A 116 19.83 2.29 -0.81
CA GLY A 116 18.44 2.66 -0.51
C GLY A 116 17.46 2.25 -1.60
N PHE A 117 16.32 2.94 -1.63
CA PHE A 117 15.29 2.78 -2.67
C PHE A 117 15.47 3.85 -3.74
N PHE A 118 16.25 3.55 -4.80
CA PHE A 118 16.68 4.51 -5.83
C PHE A 118 17.50 5.70 -5.32
N GLY A 119 18.25 5.50 -4.26
CA GLY A 119 18.95 6.48 -3.48
C GLY A 119 18.22 6.82 -2.17
N ILE A 120 18.97 7.31 -1.21
CA ILE A 120 18.47 7.78 0.07
C ILE A 120 18.24 9.30 -0.02
N GLY A 121 16.98 9.73 0.09
CA GLY A 121 16.65 11.16 0.11
C GLY A 121 16.97 11.80 1.46
N LEU A 122 17.87 12.77 1.47
CA LEU A 122 18.30 13.51 2.66
C LEU A 122 17.95 14.99 2.53
N LYS A 123 17.52 15.60 3.63
CA LYS A 123 17.34 17.05 3.74
C LYS A 123 18.37 17.64 4.72
N ALA A 124 18.96 18.76 4.36
CA ALA A 124 19.93 19.46 5.20
C ALA A 124 19.34 19.77 6.58
N ASN A 125 20.12 19.52 7.63
CA ASN A 125 19.80 19.77 9.03
C ASN A 125 18.64 18.95 9.62
N GLU A 126 18.01 18.06 8.85
CA GLU A 126 17.07 17.06 9.39
C GLU A 126 17.85 15.93 10.07
N LYS A 127 17.22 15.31 11.05
CA LYS A 127 17.82 14.21 11.81
C LYS A 127 17.36 12.87 11.26
N TYR A 128 18.30 11.96 11.13
CA TYR A 128 18.06 10.57 10.72
C TYR A 128 18.57 9.64 11.82
N ARG A 129 17.72 8.71 12.23
CA ARG A 129 18.04 7.70 13.23
C ARG A 129 18.56 6.46 12.52
N PHE A 130 19.83 6.17 12.72
CA PHE A 130 20.44 4.90 12.33
C PHE A 130 20.35 3.95 13.50
N THR A 131 19.89 2.72 13.23
CA THR A 131 19.93 1.61 14.21
C THR A 131 20.50 0.36 13.56
N VAL A 132 21.12 -0.48 14.37
CA VAL A 132 21.66 -1.76 13.95
C VAL A 132 21.70 -2.74 15.13
N TRP A 133 21.31 -3.97 14.90
CA TRP A 133 21.64 -5.05 15.82
C TRP A 133 23.06 -5.49 15.53
N ALA A 134 23.89 -5.51 16.56
CA ALA A 134 25.30 -5.84 16.39
C ALA A 134 25.87 -6.59 17.60
N ARG A 135 26.92 -7.36 17.33
CA ARG A 135 27.78 -7.96 18.37
C ARG A 135 29.25 -7.85 17.98
N GLY A 136 30.10 -7.64 18.98
CA GLY A 136 31.56 -7.51 18.80
C GLY A 136 32.20 -7.09 20.09
N GLU A 137 33.51 -7.34 20.23
CA GLU A 137 34.25 -7.03 21.43
C GLU A 137 35.10 -5.76 21.24
N ASN A 138 34.56 -4.62 21.71
CA ASN A 138 35.16 -3.27 21.58
C ASN A 138 35.48 -2.87 20.13
N GLN A 139 34.63 -3.24 19.20
CA GLN A 139 34.80 -2.89 17.81
C GLN A 139 34.28 -1.48 17.55
N LYS A 140 34.94 -0.75 16.69
CA LYS A 140 34.50 0.57 16.23
C LYS A 140 33.99 0.48 14.81
N ILE A 141 32.75 0.88 14.60
CA ILE A 141 32.20 1.07 13.27
C ILE A 141 31.97 2.56 13.01
N ARG A 142 32.15 2.97 11.76
CA ARG A 142 31.83 4.31 11.29
C ARG A 142 30.68 4.23 10.31
N VAL A 143 29.64 5.00 10.59
CA VAL A 143 28.43 5.11 9.79
C VAL A 143 28.46 6.45 9.05
N GLU A 144 28.36 6.41 7.73
CA GLU A 144 28.45 7.58 6.86
C GLU A 144 27.22 7.69 5.96
N LEU A 145 26.72 8.90 5.75
CA LEU A 145 25.88 9.22 4.61
C LEU A 145 26.74 9.94 3.58
N ILE A 146 26.72 9.44 2.35
CA ILE A 146 27.58 9.91 1.26
C ILE A 146 26.74 10.31 0.06
N ASN A 147 27.28 11.23 -0.77
CA ASN A 147 26.69 11.47 -2.07
C ASN A 147 27.01 10.31 -3.03
N ASN A 148 26.09 10.01 -3.94
CA ASN A 148 26.32 9.08 -5.03
C ASN A 148 26.88 9.84 -6.24
N ALA A 149 28.16 10.18 -6.21
CA ALA A 149 28.80 10.88 -7.32
C ALA A 149 29.19 9.90 -8.42
N SER A 150 28.38 9.77 -9.45
CA SER A 150 28.62 8.90 -10.61
C SER A 150 29.86 9.32 -11.44
N MET A 151 30.39 10.52 -11.26
CA MET A 151 31.55 11.08 -12.01
C MET A 151 32.45 11.98 -11.15
N GLY A 152 32.53 11.78 -9.84
CA GLY A 152 33.35 12.61 -8.96
C GLY A 152 33.85 11.83 -7.74
N GLU A 153 34.60 12.51 -6.86
CA GLU A 153 34.99 11.92 -5.58
C GLU A 153 33.75 11.78 -4.68
N THR A 154 33.59 10.59 -4.06
CA THR A 154 32.57 10.37 -3.05
C THR A 154 32.76 11.33 -1.89
N GLN A 155 31.77 12.16 -1.61
CA GLN A 155 31.78 13.10 -0.51
C GLN A 155 30.97 12.58 0.67
N VAL A 156 31.57 12.60 1.87
CA VAL A 156 30.87 12.31 3.12
C VAL A 156 30.01 13.52 3.50
N ILE A 157 28.69 13.33 3.56
CA ILE A 157 27.73 14.36 3.94
C ILE A 157 27.64 14.50 5.45
N THR A 158 27.66 13.37 6.15
CA THR A 158 27.72 13.28 7.61
C THR A 158 28.23 11.92 8.04
N SER A 159 28.87 11.85 9.20
CA SER A 159 29.36 10.59 9.75
C SER A 159 29.28 10.58 11.28
N GLN A 160 29.14 9.38 11.83
CA GLN A 160 29.19 9.11 13.26
C GLN A 160 29.91 7.81 13.54
N ASN A 161 30.50 7.69 14.72
CA ASN A 161 31.17 6.48 15.19
C ASN A 161 30.30 5.79 16.24
N LEU A 162 30.25 4.46 16.17
CA LEU A 162 29.63 3.60 17.18
C LEU A 162 30.67 2.64 17.72
N THR A 163 30.64 2.39 19.03
CA THR A 163 31.45 1.34 19.67
C THR A 163 30.55 0.17 20.00
N ILE A 164 30.82 -0.99 19.38
CA ILE A 164 30.13 -2.24 19.63
C ILE A 164 30.90 -2.98 20.72
N ASN A 165 30.33 -3.03 21.92
CA ASN A 165 30.99 -3.48 23.13
C ASN A 165 30.35 -4.72 23.79
N SER A 166 29.56 -5.49 23.05
CA SER A 166 28.90 -6.69 23.53
C SER A 166 29.18 -7.88 22.64
N LYS A 167 29.51 -9.02 23.23
CA LYS A 167 29.60 -10.34 22.54
C LYS A 167 28.20 -10.88 22.21
N ASP A 168 27.18 -10.43 22.92
CA ASP A 168 25.79 -10.76 22.66
C ASP A 168 25.17 -9.72 21.75
N TRP A 169 24.18 -10.11 20.98
CA TRP A 169 23.41 -9.23 20.14
C TRP A 169 22.72 -8.11 20.94
N LYS A 170 22.97 -6.87 20.55
CA LYS A 170 22.32 -5.68 21.09
C LYS A 170 21.98 -4.70 19.98
N LYS A 171 20.92 -3.94 20.19
CA LYS A 171 20.55 -2.81 19.32
C LYS A 171 21.40 -1.60 19.71
N TYR A 172 22.04 -0.99 18.72
CA TYR A 172 22.79 0.25 18.84
C TYR A 172 22.15 1.33 17.99
N GLU A 173 22.29 2.58 18.41
CA GLU A 173 21.66 3.71 17.76
C GLU A 173 22.61 4.90 17.68
N VAL A 174 22.51 5.68 16.60
CA VAL A 174 23.12 7.00 16.47
C VAL A 174 22.28 7.91 15.57
N ILE A 175 22.32 9.22 15.86
CA ILE A 175 21.66 10.23 15.05
C ILE A 175 22.65 10.82 14.04
N LEU A 176 22.29 10.78 12.77
CA LEU A 176 22.98 11.42 11.66
C LEU A 176 22.26 12.72 11.29
N THR A 177 23.00 13.80 11.10
CA THR A 177 22.45 15.09 10.69
C THR A 177 23.19 15.56 9.44
N PRO A 178 22.59 15.40 8.23
CA PRO A 178 23.21 15.82 6.98
C PRO A 178 23.47 17.34 6.94
N THR A 179 24.60 17.75 6.41
CA THR A 179 24.95 19.17 6.22
C THR A 179 24.40 19.75 4.93
N GLN A 180 23.94 18.90 4.02
CA GLN A 180 23.36 19.28 2.72
C GLN A 180 22.18 18.39 2.35
N THR A 181 21.31 18.89 1.48
CA THR A 181 20.25 18.12 0.85
C THR A 181 20.83 17.27 -0.26
N GLU A 182 20.51 15.97 -0.28
CA GLU A 182 20.93 15.04 -1.30
C GLU A 182 19.76 14.11 -1.65
N ALA A 183 19.46 13.98 -2.93
CA ALA A 183 18.33 13.16 -3.38
C ALA A 183 18.67 11.67 -3.51
N LYS A 184 19.95 11.36 -3.69
CA LYS A 184 20.44 10.01 -4.00
C LYS A 184 21.69 9.67 -3.17
N ALA A 185 21.62 9.91 -1.88
CA ALA A 185 22.68 9.48 -0.96
C ALA A 185 22.69 7.96 -0.79
N HIS A 186 23.81 7.45 -0.29
CA HIS A 186 23.97 6.08 0.17
C HIS A 186 24.34 6.06 1.65
N LEU A 187 24.03 4.95 2.34
CA LEU A 187 24.53 4.66 3.66
C LEU A 187 25.78 3.76 3.54
N ARG A 188 26.86 4.11 4.23
CA ARG A 188 28.09 3.30 4.30
C ARG A 188 28.45 2.98 5.72
N ILE A 189 28.87 1.74 5.98
CA ILE A 189 29.33 1.29 7.29
C ILE A 189 30.71 0.67 7.10
N PHE A 190 31.72 1.21 7.81
CA PHE A 190 33.07 0.66 7.85
C PHE A 190 33.42 0.14 9.23
N LEU A 191 34.17 -0.96 9.29
CA LEU A 191 34.86 -1.39 10.48
C LEU A 191 36.17 -0.59 10.59
N ASP A 192 36.27 0.26 11.63
CA ASP A 192 37.40 1.17 11.87
C ASP A 192 38.37 0.64 12.95
N SER A 193 38.26 -0.60 13.31
CA SER A 193 39.20 -1.27 14.25
C SER A 193 39.57 -2.67 13.77
N PRO A 194 40.78 -3.14 14.01
CA PRO A 194 41.08 -4.56 13.77
C PRO A 194 40.17 -5.46 14.60
N GLY A 195 39.70 -6.56 13.99
CA GLY A 195 38.83 -7.52 14.64
C GLY A 195 37.62 -7.92 13.81
N THR A 196 36.55 -8.28 14.49
CA THR A 196 35.31 -8.77 13.85
C THR A 196 34.09 -8.13 14.49
N VAL A 197 33.13 -7.71 13.66
CA VAL A 197 31.81 -7.26 14.08
C VAL A 197 30.74 -7.92 13.21
N ASP A 198 29.67 -8.36 13.84
CA ASP A 198 28.49 -8.89 13.19
C ASP A 198 27.39 -7.81 13.21
N LEU A 199 26.72 -7.62 12.07
CA LEU A 199 25.68 -6.62 11.87
C LEU A 199 24.42 -7.26 11.29
N GLU A 200 23.26 -6.96 11.88
CA GLU A 200 21.96 -7.41 11.45
C GLU A 200 20.93 -6.28 11.60
N HIS A 201 19.84 -6.33 10.84
CA HIS A 201 18.74 -5.35 10.85
C HIS A 201 19.25 -3.90 10.83
N VAL A 202 20.00 -3.59 9.77
CA VAL A 202 20.51 -2.23 9.52
C VAL A 202 19.38 -1.33 9.05
N SER A 203 19.13 -0.25 9.76
CA SER A 203 17.94 0.59 9.54
C SER A 203 18.28 2.08 9.62
N LEU A 204 17.60 2.88 8.80
CA LEU A 204 17.74 4.34 8.78
C LEU A 204 16.39 4.99 8.56
N PHE A 205 15.93 5.76 9.54
CA PHE A 205 14.66 6.50 9.47
C PHE A 205 14.87 8.00 9.63
N PRO A 206 14.08 8.86 8.96
CA PRO A 206 13.94 10.24 9.42
C PRO A 206 13.36 10.24 10.85
N VAL A 207 13.81 11.15 11.71
CA VAL A 207 13.23 11.32 13.05
C VAL A 207 11.84 11.96 12.96
N ASP A 208 11.64 12.85 11.98
CA ASP A 208 10.33 13.47 11.71
C ASP A 208 9.45 12.56 10.85
N THR A 209 8.87 11.56 11.49
CA THR A 209 7.86 10.67 10.89
C THR A 209 6.44 11.17 11.15
N TRP A 210 5.45 10.53 10.55
CA TRP A 210 4.04 10.82 10.82
C TRP A 210 3.73 10.62 12.31
N LYS A 211 3.15 11.67 12.93
CA LYS A 211 2.88 11.75 14.38
C LYS A 211 4.10 11.47 15.28
N GLY A 212 5.32 11.59 14.74
CA GLY A 212 6.56 11.37 15.48
C GLY A 212 6.78 9.93 15.95
N ARG A 213 6.11 8.95 15.35
CA ARG A 213 6.29 7.54 15.72
C ARG A 213 7.67 7.04 15.30
N GLU A 214 8.35 6.38 16.22
CA GLU A 214 9.60 5.70 15.91
C GLU A 214 9.35 4.62 14.85
N ASN A 215 10.24 4.50 13.86
CA ASN A 215 10.12 3.60 12.73
C ASN A 215 8.74 3.69 12.03
N GLY A 216 8.20 4.91 11.98
CA GLY A 216 6.86 5.18 11.48
C GLY A 216 6.80 5.41 9.96
N LEU A 217 5.73 6.10 9.57
CA LEU A 217 5.43 6.35 8.16
C LEU A 217 5.95 7.73 7.73
N ARG A 218 6.11 7.91 6.42
CA ARG A 218 6.51 9.18 5.81
C ARG A 218 5.45 10.24 6.04
N LYS A 219 5.84 11.30 6.75
CA LYS A 219 4.95 12.38 7.14
C LYS A 219 4.33 13.12 5.95
N ASP A 220 5.13 13.39 4.93
CA ASP A 220 4.68 14.10 3.72
C ASP A 220 3.62 13.31 2.93
N LEU A 221 3.83 12.01 2.75
CA LEU A 221 2.89 11.16 2.02
C LEU A 221 1.59 10.92 2.81
N VAL A 222 1.72 10.62 4.10
CA VAL A 222 0.53 10.38 4.95
C VAL A 222 -0.28 11.65 5.13
N GLN A 223 0.37 12.83 5.24
CA GLN A 223 -0.35 14.10 5.29
C GLN A 223 -1.22 14.30 4.03
N ALA A 224 -0.67 14.01 2.84
CA ALA A 224 -1.44 14.12 1.60
C ALA A 224 -2.65 13.17 1.56
N LEU A 225 -2.50 11.95 2.07
CA LEU A 225 -3.63 11.01 2.21
C LEU A 225 -4.67 11.51 3.23
N ALA A 226 -4.23 11.97 4.40
CA ALA A 226 -5.09 12.44 5.48
C ALA A 226 -5.88 13.71 5.07
N ASP A 227 -5.28 14.59 4.28
CA ASP A 227 -5.92 15.83 3.81
C ASP A 227 -7.13 15.56 2.90
N THR A 228 -7.22 14.39 2.27
CA THR A 228 -8.39 13.96 1.50
C THR A 228 -9.56 13.53 2.37
N LYS A 229 -9.34 13.32 3.68
CA LYS A 229 -10.36 12.91 4.68
C LYS A 229 -11.11 11.63 4.28
N PRO A 230 -10.41 10.51 4.03
CA PRO A 230 -11.04 9.28 3.63
C PRO A 230 -11.97 8.75 4.71
N GLY A 231 -13.15 8.25 4.34
CA GLY A 231 -14.08 7.60 5.26
C GLY A 231 -13.81 6.11 5.47
N VAL A 232 -13.06 5.48 4.54
CA VAL A 232 -12.67 4.07 4.60
C VAL A 232 -11.29 3.88 4.00
N PHE A 233 -10.53 2.94 4.53
CA PHE A 233 -9.21 2.56 4.04
C PHE A 233 -9.16 1.04 3.82
N ARG A 234 -9.13 0.62 2.55
CA ARG A 234 -9.02 -0.78 2.13
C ARG A 234 -7.56 -1.17 2.00
N PHE A 235 -7.17 -2.26 2.64
CA PHE A 235 -5.80 -2.80 2.64
C PHE A 235 -5.79 -4.34 2.84
N PRO A 236 -4.68 -5.06 2.66
CA PRO A 236 -3.31 -4.62 2.32
C PRO A 236 -3.13 -4.47 0.81
N GLY A 237 -4.16 -4.73 0.03
CA GLY A 237 -4.15 -4.67 -1.41
C GLY A 237 -5.28 -5.46 -2.06
N GLY A 238 -5.12 -5.66 -3.35
CA GLY A 238 -5.92 -6.50 -4.20
C GLY A 238 -5.23 -7.86 -4.42
N CYS A 239 -4.57 -8.02 -5.57
CA CYS A 239 -3.95 -9.28 -5.95
C CYS A 239 -2.85 -9.81 -5.03
N ILE A 240 -2.21 -8.97 -4.21
CA ILE A 240 -1.26 -9.46 -3.21
C ILE A 240 -1.92 -10.29 -2.11
N VAL A 241 -3.22 -10.10 -1.86
CA VAL A 241 -4.00 -10.95 -0.94
C VAL A 241 -4.00 -12.39 -1.41
N GLU A 242 -4.11 -12.58 -2.73
CA GLU A 242 -4.12 -13.90 -3.36
C GLU A 242 -2.73 -14.54 -3.41
N GLY A 243 -1.71 -13.73 -3.71
CA GLY A 243 -0.37 -14.19 -4.05
C GLY A 243 -0.27 -14.75 -5.47
N THR A 244 0.93 -14.98 -5.96
CA THR A 244 1.19 -15.77 -7.17
C THR A 244 0.78 -17.22 -6.92
N ASP A 245 1.10 -17.71 -5.73
CA ASP A 245 0.67 -18.96 -5.13
C ASP A 245 0.28 -18.72 -3.66
N LEU A 246 -0.19 -19.76 -2.98
CA LEU A 246 -0.63 -19.63 -1.59
C LEU A 246 0.54 -19.38 -0.61
N ALA A 247 1.77 -19.72 -0.99
CA ALA A 247 2.95 -19.45 -0.15
C ALA A 247 3.30 -17.96 -0.14
N THR A 248 3.09 -17.28 -1.28
CA THR A 248 3.38 -15.85 -1.46
C THR A 248 2.19 -14.94 -1.18
N ARG A 249 1.03 -15.49 -0.75
CA ARG A 249 -0.13 -14.68 -0.34
C ARG A 249 0.23 -13.77 0.83
N TYR A 250 -0.45 -12.65 0.94
CA TYR A 250 -0.30 -11.79 2.11
C TYR A 250 -0.90 -12.48 3.35
N ASN A 251 -0.04 -12.98 4.23
CA ASN A 251 -0.46 -13.54 5.52
C ASN A 251 -0.28 -12.47 6.61
N TRP A 252 -1.39 -11.93 7.11
CA TRP A 252 -1.38 -10.84 8.07
C TRP A 252 -0.64 -11.19 9.38
N LYS A 253 -0.67 -12.47 9.82
CA LYS A 253 0.05 -12.93 11.00
C LYS A 253 1.56 -12.82 10.87
N ASN A 254 2.07 -12.81 9.64
CA ASN A 254 3.49 -12.56 9.36
C ASN A 254 3.86 -11.08 9.49
N SER A 255 2.88 -10.19 9.42
CA SER A 255 3.10 -8.75 9.37
C SER A 255 2.86 -8.02 10.71
N VAL A 256 2.71 -8.78 11.80
CA VAL A 256 2.55 -8.25 13.16
C VAL A 256 3.59 -8.81 14.11
N GLY A 257 3.77 -8.18 15.27
CA GLY A 257 4.84 -8.48 16.22
C GLY A 257 6.10 -7.64 15.97
N PRO A 258 7.23 -7.97 16.61
CA PRO A 258 8.51 -7.27 16.43
C PRO A 258 8.94 -7.24 14.96
N VAL A 259 9.25 -6.06 14.47
CA VAL A 259 9.58 -5.86 13.04
C VAL A 259 10.83 -6.63 12.60
N GLU A 260 11.75 -6.82 13.52
CA GLU A 260 12.99 -7.57 13.29
C GLU A 260 12.75 -9.06 13.00
N ASN A 261 11.61 -9.60 13.44
CA ASN A 261 11.26 -11.01 13.26
C ASN A 261 10.10 -11.23 12.27
N ARG A 262 9.72 -10.21 11.51
CA ARG A 262 8.73 -10.36 10.42
C ARG A 262 9.45 -10.90 9.18
N PRO A 263 9.02 -12.03 8.61
CA PRO A 263 9.74 -12.66 7.50
C PRO A 263 9.61 -11.85 6.22
N LEU A 264 10.57 -12.02 5.34
CA LEU A 264 10.44 -11.56 3.96
C LEU A 264 9.30 -12.31 3.26
N ASN A 265 8.51 -11.59 2.46
CA ASN A 265 7.54 -12.16 1.54
C ASN A 265 7.88 -11.76 0.10
N GLU A 266 7.74 -12.69 -0.82
CA GLU A 266 7.86 -12.37 -2.24
C GLU A 266 6.61 -11.62 -2.70
N ASN A 267 6.77 -10.44 -3.24
CA ASN A 267 5.65 -9.67 -3.74
C ASN A 267 5.14 -10.31 -5.04
N ARG A 268 3.81 -10.52 -5.11
CA ARG A 268 3.15 -11.08 -6.30
C ARG A 268 3.55 -10.37 -7.59
N TRP A 269 3.71 -9.07 -7.55
CA TRP A 269 4.01 -8.24 -8.71
C TRP A 269 5.44 -8.41 -9.24
N HIS A 270 6.34 -8.92 -8.43
CA HIS A 270 7.68 -9.31 -8.86
C HIS A 270 7.65 -10.39 -9.96
N TYR A 271 6.79 -11.41 -9.80
CA TYR A 271 6.68 -12.50 -10.78
C TYR A 271 5.80 -12.14 -11.98
N THR A 272 4.70 -11.44 -11.74
CA THR A 272 3.69 -11.15 -12.77
C THR A 272 4.23 -10.30 -13.90
N PHE A 273 5.16 -9.42 -13.57
CA PHE A 273 5.73 -8.49 -14.53
C PHE A 273 7.26 -8.47 -14.50
N PRO A 274 7.93 -9.57 -14.91
CA PRO A 274 9.39 -9.68 -14.87
C PRO A 274 10.11 -8.62 -15.73
N HIS A 275 9.41 -7.98 -16.67
CA HIS A 275 9.89 -6.86 -17.46
C HIS A 275 9.72 -5.50 -16.78
N ARG A 276 9.10 -5.44 -15.61
CA ARG A 276 9.06 -4.21 -14.82
C ARG A 276 10.44 -3.87 -14.31
N PHE A 277 10.66 -2.57 -14.16
CA PHE A 277 11.95 -2.00 -13.79
C PHE A 277 12.46 -2.37 -12.40
N PHE A 278 11.63 -3.05 -11.57
CA PHE A 278 11.89 -3.30 -10.16
C PHE A 278 11.83 -4.79 -9.80
N PRO A 279 12.80 -5.60 -10.28
CA PRO A 279 12.83 -7.04 -10.00
C PRO A 279 13.23 -7.37 -8.55
N ASP A 280 13.65 -6.38 -7.77
CA ASP A 280 14.12 -6.46 -6.40
C ASP A 280 13.07 -5.96 -5.38
N TYR A 281 11.79 -5.89 -5.78
CA TYR A 281 10.72 -5.49 -4.89
C TYR A 281 10.17 -6.68 -4.11
N PHE A 282 10.46 -6.70 -2.82
CA PHE A 282 9.99 -7.68 -1.84
C PHE A 282 9.25 -6.97 -0.71
N GLN A 283 8.40 -7.69 0.01
CA GLN A 283 7.69 -7.18 1.19
C GLN A 283 8.46 -7.56 2.45
N THR A 284 8.99 -6.59 3.18
CA THR A 284 9.63 -6.82 4.48
C THR A 284 8.65 -6.81 5.64
N TYR A 285 7.39 -6.52 5.37
CA TYR A 285 6.34 -6.31 6.37
C TYR A 285 6.66 -5.24 7.42
N GLY A 286 7.58 -4.33 7.14
CA GLY A 286 7.85 -3.18 8.01
C GLY A 286 6.61 -2.32 8.21
N MET A 287 5.80 -2.15 7.15
CA MET A 287 4.43 -1.64 7.20
C MET A 287 3.48 -2.83 7.06
N GLY A 288 3.09 -3.41 8.18
CA GLY A 288 2.17 -4.55 8.25
C GLY A 288 0.77 -4.16 8.69
N PHE A 289 -0.05 -5.15 9.07
CA PHE A 289 -1.44 -4.91 9.46
C PHE A 289 -1.57 -3.97 10.66
N TYR A 290 -0.68 -4.05 11.63
CA TYR A 290 -0.69 -3.11 12.76
C TYR A 290 -0.53 -1.66 12.30
N GLU A 291 0.44 -1.38 11.45
CA GLU A 291 0.71 -0.06 10.90
C GLU A 291 -0.42 0.42 9.98
N LEU A 292 -1.06 -0.48 9.24
CA LEU A 292 -2.23 -0.18 8.39
C LEU A 292 -3.48 0.17 9.21
N PHE A 293 -3.72 -0.53 10.32
CA PHE A 293 -4.77 -0.16 11.27
C PHE A 293 -4.50 1.19 11.93
N LEU A 294 -3.27 1.44 12.38
CA LEU A 294 -2.87 2.75 12.91
C LEU A 294 -3.05 3.87 11.89
N LEU A 295 -2.70 3.63 10.63
CA LEU A 295 -2.88 4.61 9.56
C LEU A 295 -4.38 4.91 9.33
N SER A 296 -5.23 3.88 9.36
CA SER A 296 -6.68 4.05 9.25
C SER A 296 -7.22 4.96 10.35
N GLU A 297 -6.86 4.66 11.61
CA GLU A 297 -7.25 5.46 12.78
C GLU A 297 -6.71 6.90 12.68
N ASP A 298 -5.45 7.07 12.26
CA ASP A 298 -4.81 8.37 12.12
C ASP A 298 -5.49 9.28 11.10
N MET A 299 -6.02 8.70 10.04
CA MET A 299 -6.78 9.42 9.00
C MET A 299 -8.26 9.60 9.37
N GLY A 300 -8.74 8.94 10.43
CA GLY A 300 -10.17 8.90 10.79
C GLY A 300 -11.00 8.04 9.83
N ALA A 301 -10.37 7.10 9.13
CA ALA A 301 -10.99 6.18 8.20
C ALA A 301 -11.36 4.84 8.87
N GLU A 302 -12.49 4.26 8.48
CA GLU A 302 -12.84 2.88 8.89
C GLU A 302 -11.84 1.89 8.26
N PRO A 303 -11.18 1.03 9.03
CA PRO A 303 -10.30 0.01 8.49
C PRO A 303 -11.09 -1.09 7.77
N LEU A 304 -10.69 -1.43 6.56
CA LEU A 304 -11.28 -2.48 5.75
C LEU A 304 -10.19 -3.44 5.26
N PRO A 305 -9.79 -4.41 6.10
CA PRO A 305 -8.87 -5.45 5.69
C PRO A 305 -9.54 -6.45 4.74
N VAL A 306 -8.77 -6.93 3.75
CA VAL A 306 -9.16 -8.01 2.84
C VAL A 306 -8.27 -9.21 3.08
N LEU A 307 -8.86 -10.39 3.23
CA LEU A 307 -8.17 -11.65 3.50
C LEU A 307 -8.34 -12.68 2.38
N ASN A 308 -7.32 -13.53 2.25
CA ASN A 308 -7.34 -14.67 1.33
C ASN A 308 -8.39 -15.71 1.76
N CYS A 309 -9.13 -16.25 0.79
CA CYS A 309 -10.15 -17.26 0.99
C CYS A 309 -9.72 -18.69 0.60
N GLY A 310 -8.41 -18.96 0.56
CA GLY A 310 -7.87 -20.25 0.13
C GLY A 310 -7.71 -20.38 -1.38
N LEU A 311 -7.82 -19.27 -2.12
CA LEU A 311 -7.53 -19.20 -3.55
C LEU A 311 -6.25 -18.42 -3.81
N ALA A 312 -5.32 -19.01 -4.55
CA ALA A 312 -4.25 -18.27 -5.20
C ALA A 312 -4.80 -17.51 -6.41
N CYS A 313 -4.04 -16.61 -6.97
CA CYS A 313 -4.48 -15.84 -8.13
C CYS A 313 -4.93 -16.72 -9.29
N GLN A 314 -6.21 -16.65 -9.62
CA GLN A 314 -6.80 -17.47 -10.67
C GLN A 314 -6.32 -17.08 -12.09
N TYR A 315 -5.84 -15.83 -12.30
CA TYR A 315 -5.19 -15.45 -13.56
C TYR A 315 -3.86 -16.16 -13.83
N GLN A 316 -3.23 -16.68 -12.78
CA GLN A 316 -1.91 -17.33 -12.88
C GLN A 316 -1.97 -18.82 -12.62
N ASN A 317 -3.10 -19.34 -12.14
CA ASN A 317 -3.25 -20.73 -11.72
C ASN A 317 -4.54 -21.33 -12.23
N ASP A 318 -4.46 -22.09 -13.33
CA ASP A 318 -5.57 -22.87 -13.88
C ASP A 318 -5.71 -24.24 -13.19
N ASP A 319 -4.68 -24.71 -12.48
CA ASP A 319 -4.71 -26.01 -11.78
C ASP A 319 -5.47 -25.87 -10.46
N PRO A 320 -6.57 -26.59 -10.25
CA PRO A 320 -7.27 -26.64 -8.97
C PRO A 320 -6.40 -26.99 -7.76
N LYS A 321 -5.27 -27.68 -7.97
CA LYS A 321 -4.31 -28.02 -6.92
C LYS A 321 -3.51 -26.83 -6.40
N ALA A 322 -3.50 -25.71 -7.13
CA ALA A 322 -2.91 -24.46 -6.65
C ALA A 322 -3.70 -23.82 -5.50
N HIS A 323 -4.92 -24.27 -5.28
CA HIS A 323 -5.86 -23.75 -4.29
C HIS A 323 -6.02 -24.71 -3.11
N VAL A 324 -6.38 -24.19 -1.95
CA VAL A 324 -6.74 -25.04 -0.79
C VAL A 324 -8.00 -25.82 -1.10
N GLN A 325 -8.06 -27.09 -0.69
CA GLN A 325 -9.31 -27.84 -0.75
C GLN A 325 -10.33 -27.25 0.22
N VAL A 326 -11.61 -27.28 -0.15
CA VAL A 326 -12.68 -26.66 0.68
C VAL A 326 -12.73 -27.26 2.09
N CYS A 327 -12.43 -28.55 2.24
CA CYS A 327 -12.36 -29.21 3.54
C CYS A 327 -11.17 -28.78 4.42
N ASP A 328 -10.19 -28.06 3.88
CA ASP A 328 -8.97 -27.66 4.56
C ASP A 328 -8.92 -26.13 4.84
N LEU A 329 -10.08 -25.45 4.73
CA LEU A 329 -10.18 -24.00 4.92
C LEU A 329 -10.15 -23.53 6.38
N ASP A 330 -10.18 -24.44 7.35
CA ASP A 330 -10.28 -24.09 8.77
C ASP A 330 -9.21 -23.08 9.21
N SER A 331 -7.97 -23.23 8.72
CA SER A 331 -6.89 -22.30 9.07
C SER A 331 -7.09 -20.88 8.51
N TYR A 332 -7.68 -20.76 7.34
CA TYR A 332 -8.00 -19.46 6.70
C TYR A 332 -9.18 -18.78 7.40
N ILE A 333 -10.19 -19.56 7.78
CA ILE A 333 -11.33 -19.08 8.59
C ILE A 333 -10.82 -18.61 9.95
N GLN A 334 -9.91 -19.37 10.57
CA GLN A 334 -9.31 -18.99 11.84
C GLN A 334 -8.47 -17.70 11.70
N ASP A 335 -7.79 -17.50 10.57
CA ASP A 335 -7.08 -16.24 10.29
C ASP A 335 -8.02 -15.04 10.30
N ALA A 336 -9.24 -15.18 9.79
CA ALA A 336 -10.25 -14.12 9.83
C ALA A 336 -10.77 -13.86 11.25
N LEU A 337 -11.04 -14.90 12.02
CA LEU A 337 -11.47 -14.79 13.42
C LEU A 337 -10.37 -14.15 14.29
N ASP A 338 -9.14 -14.60 14.13
CA ASP A 338 -7.97 -14.07 14.83
C ASP A 338 -7.72 -12.59 14.50
N LEU A 339 -7.97 -12.18 13.25
CA LEU A 339 -7.83 -10.78 12.86
C LEU A 339 -8.87 -9.89 13.55
N ILE A 340 -10.11 -10.36 13.68
CA ILE A 340 -11.14 -9.63 14.41
C ILE A 340 -10.73 -9.51 15.88
N GLU A 341 -10.19 -10.57 16.48
CA GLU A 341 -9.66 -10.53 17.85
C GLU A 341 -8.45 -9.56 17.95
N PHE A 342 -7.55 -9.56 16.97
CA PHE A 342 -6.44 -8.61 16.94
C PHE A 342 -6.93 -7.17 16.87
N ALA A 343 -7.90 -6.88 16.03
CA ALA A 343 -8.43 -5.53 15.86
C ALA A 343 -9.30 -5.07 17.04
N ASN A 344 -10.19 -5.93 17.54
CA ASN A 344 -11.27 -5.56 18.45
C ASN A 344 -11.22 -6.25 19.81
N GLY A 345 -10.44 -7.32 19.97
CA GLY A 345 -10.36 -8.08 21.20
C GLY A 345 -9.75 -7.31 22.37
N GLY A 346 -10.11 -7.70 23.59
CA GLY A 346 -9.52 -7.16 24.81
C GLY A 346 -8.04 -7.55 24.98
N THR A 347 -7.33 -6.83 25.84
CA THR A 347 -5.90 -7.08 26.12
C THR A 347 -5.64 -8.38 26.89
N ASP A 348 -6.69 -9.05 27.33
CA ASP A 348 -6.69 -10.37 27.96
C ASP A 348 -6.77 -11.52 26.96
N THR A 349 -7.08 -11.23 25.69
CA THR A 349 -7.08 -12.21 24.61
C THR A 349 -5.70 -12.33 23.97
N LYS A 350 -5.44 -13.42 23.25
CA LYS A 350 -4.14 -13.66 22.61
C LYS A 350 -3.74 -12.53 21.66
N TRP A 351 -4.62 -12.21 20.71
CA TRP A 351 -4.32 -11.26 19.66
C TRP A 351 -4.51 -9.82 20.10
N GLY A 352 -5.48 -9.54 20.96
CA GLY A 352 -5.63 -8.22 21.59
C GLY A 352 -4.45 -7.87 22.50
N LYS A 353 -3.86 -8.88 23.19
CA LYS A 353 -2.63 -8.69 23.95
C LYS A 353 -1.45 -8.34 23.01
N LEU A 354 -1.30 -9.05 21.89
CA LEU A 354 -0.24 -8.74 20.93
C LEU A 354 -0.36 -7.30 20.41
N ARG A 355 -1.59 -6.85 20.05
CA ARG A 355 -1.82 -5.45 19.69
C ARG A 355 -1.39 -4.48 20.79
N ALA A 356 -1.72 -4.79 22.04
CA ALA A 356 -1.33 -3.96 23.19
C ALA A 356 0.18 -3.94 23.40
N ASP A 357 0.85 -5.08 23.29
CA ASP A 357 2.31 -5.22 23.38
C ASP A 357 3.02 -4.43 22.25
N MET A 358 2.37 -4.27 21.08
CA MET A 358 2.84 -3.42 19.99
C MET A 358 2.58 -1.92 20.22
N GLY A 359 1.94 -1.54 21.31
CA GLY A 359 1.74 -0.15 21.74
C GLY A 359 0.31 0.39 21.59
N HIS A 360 -0.68 -0.43 21.16
CA HIS A 360 -2.08 0.01 21.00
C HIS A 360 -3.05 -0.87 21.81
N PRO A 361 -3.23 -0.60 23.11
CA PRO A 361 -4.11 -1.40 23.98
C PRO A 361 -5.60 -1.24 23.64
N ALA A 362 -6.03 -0.09 23.09
CA ALA A 362 -7.39 0.14 22.68
C ALA A 362 -7.77 -0.67 21.42
N PRO A 363 -9.04 -1.08 21.24
CA PRO A 363 -9.48 -1.70 19.99
C PRO A 363 -9.49 -0.69 18.85
N PHE A 364 -9.21 -1.16 17.62
CA PHE A 364 -9.34 -0.37 16.41
C PHE A 364 -10.79 -0.20 15.94
N ASN A 365 -11.73 -0.91 16.56
CA ASN A 365 -13.17 -0.87 16.24
C ASN A 365 -13.47 -1.21 14.77
N MET A 366 -12.78 -2.19 14.23
CA MET A 366 -13.00 -2.71 12.87
C MET A 366 -14.44 -3.17 12.71
N LYS A 367 -15.10 -2.73 11.63
CA LYS A 367 -16.52 -3.03 11.34
C LYS A 367 -16.71 -3.85 10.08
N PHE A 368 -15.70 -3.91 9.23
CA PHE A 368 -15.75 -4.51 7.90
C PHE A 368 -14.62 -5.50 7.70
N ILE A 369 -14.89 -6.57 6.97
CA ILE A 369 -13.89 -7.51 6.50
C ILE A 369 -14.23 -7.98 5.08
N GLY A 370 -13.26 -7.91 4.18
CA GLY A 370 -13.34 -8.50 2.85
C GLY A 370 -12.79 -9.91 2.85
N ILE A 371 -13.48 -10.84 2.19
CA ILE A 371 -13.06 -12.23 2.05
C ILE A 371 -12.87 -12.56 0.58
N GLY A 372 -11.63 -12.76 0.19
CA GLY A 372 -11.21 -12.90 -1.20
C GLY A 372 -11.08 -11.58 -1.93
N ASN A 373 -10.34 -11.59 -3.03
CA ASN A 373 -10.13 -10.45 -3.93
C ASN A 373 -10.30 -10.90 -5.38
N GLU A 374 -11.20 -10.27 -6.12
CA GLU A 374 -11.42 -10.54 -7.55
C GLU A 374 -11.68 -12.02 -7.94
N GLN A 375 -11.98 -12.88 -6.99
CA GLN A 375 -12.24 -14.29 -7.28
C GLN A 375 -13.48 -14.47 -8.15
N TRP A 376 -13.45 -15.50 -9.01
CA TRP A 376 -14.56 -15.86 -9.90
C TRP A 376 -14.85 -17.36 -9.90
N GLY A 377 -15.86 -17.77 -10.67
CA GLY A 377 -16.27 -19.16 -10.77
C GLY A 377 -17.04 -19.68 -9.55
N PRO A 378 -17.49 -20.95 -9.58
CA PRO A 378 -18.24 -21.57 -8.49
C PRO A 378 -17.38 -21.82 -7.24
N GLU A 379 -16.08 -21.91 -7.39
CA GLU A 379 -15.13 -22.18 -6.31
C GLU A 379 -15.15 -21.09 -5.24
N TYR A 380 -15.43 -19.85 -5.63
CA TYR A 380 -15.40 -18.72 -4.69
C TYR A 380 -16.63 -18.71 -3.75
N PRO A 381 -17.90 -18.73 -4.23
CA PRO A 381 -19.06 -18.77 -3.35
C PRO A 381 -19.09 -19.98 -2.40
N GLU A 382 -18.56 -21.14 -2.85
CA GLU A 382 -18.45 -22.33 -2.01
C GLU A 382 -17.56 -22.09 -0.79
N ARG A 383 -16.42 -21.44 -0.97
CA ARG A 383 -15.51 -21.05 0.12
C ARG A 383 -16.08 -19.94 0.98
N LEU A 384 -16.56 -18.88 0.36
CA LEU A 384 -17.12 -17.72 1.06
C LEU A 384 -18.26 -18.10 2.00
N LYS A 385 -19.06 -19.10 1.63
CA LYS A 385 -20.14 -19.63 2.48
C LYS A 385 -19.62 -20.05 3.85
N LEU A 386 -18.52 -20.79 3.91
CA LEU A 386 -17.95 -21.28 5.17
C LEU A 386 -17.43 -20.11 6.04
N PHE A 387 -16.82 -19.11 5.43
CA PHE A 387 -16.44 -17.89 6.14
C PHE A 387 -17.66 -17.13 6.68
N VAL A 388 -18.70 -16.96 5.88
CA VAL A 388 -19.93 -16.27 6.30
C VAL A 388 -20.58 -17.01 7.47
N GLU A 389 -20.69 -18.33 7.43
CA GLU A 389 -21.25 -19.13 8.51
C GLU A 389 -20.45 -18.97 9.83
N ALA A 390 -19.13 -19.07 9.75
CA ALA A 390 -18.24 -18.93 10.90
C ALA A 390 -18.27 -17.52 11.49
N LEU A 391 -18.12 -16.50 10.63
CA LEU A 391 -18.10 -15.10 11.05
C LEU A 391 -19.44 -14.64 11.63
N ARG A 392 -20.58 -15.02 11.01
CA ARG A 392 -21.91 -14.69 11.54
C ARG A 392 -22.17 -15.33 12.90
N LYS A 393 -21.61 -16.52 13.15
CA LYS A 393 -21.74 -17.21 14.42
C LYS A 393 -20.91 -16.54 15.53
N ALA A 394 -19.68 -16.15 15.22
CA ALA A 394 -18.73 -15.61 16.20
C ALA A 394 -18.83 -14.09 16.36
N HIS A 395 -19.04 -13.36 15.27
CA HIS A 395 -18.99 -11.91 15.18
C HIS A 395 -20.11 -11.35 14.29
N PRO A 396 -21.38 -11.47 14.72
CA PRO A 396 -22.53 -11.00 13.93
C PRO A 396 -22.54 -9.48 13.68
N GLU A 397 -21.74 -8.72 14.44
CA GLU A 397 -21.57 -7.27 14.31
C GLU A 397 -20.68 -6.87 13.14
N ILE A 398 -19.83 -7.78 12.66
CA ILE A 398 -18.90 -7.51 11.56
C ILE A 398 -19.63 -7.65 10.23
N LYS A 399 -19.47 -6.65 9.38
CA LYS A 399 -20.00 -6.64 8.01
C LYS A 399 -19.05 -7.35 7.07
N ILE A 400 -19.58 -8.32 6.34
CA ILE A 400 -18.83 -9.18 5.42
C ILE A 400 -18.98 -8.65 4.01
N ILE A 401 -17.85 -8.51 3.31
CA ILE A 401 -17.77 -8.06 1.93
C ILE A 401 -17.33 -9.25 1.06
N GLY A 402 -18.12 -9.57 0.03
CA GLY A 402 -17.79 -10.57 -0.96
C GLY A 402 -17.53 -9.94 -2.32
N SER A 403 -16.74 -10.60 -3.17
CA SER A 403 -16.34 -10.11 -4.49
C SER A 403 -17.36 -10.49 -5.57
N SER A 404 -17.57 -9.58 -6.53
CA SER A 404 -18.30 -9.87 -7.79
C SER A 404 -17.38 -10.30 -8.94
N GLY A 405 -16.12 -10.58 -8.64
CA GLY A 405 -15.09 -10.91 -9.62
C GLY A 405 -14.32 -9.68 -10.12
N PRO A 406 -13.42 -9.87 -11.10
CA PRO A 406 -12.51 -8.83 -11.56
C PRO A 406 -13.15 -7.84 -12.56
N ASN A 407 -14.40 -8.09 -12.96
CA ASN A 407 -15.08 -7.31 -13.99
C ASN A 407 -16.42 -6.77 -13.48
N SER A 408 -16.77 -5.58 -13.96
CA SER A 408 -18.04 -4.90 -13.61
C SER A 408 -19.26 -5.40 -14.40
N GLU A 409 -19.10 -6.37 -15.27
CA GLU A 409 -20.14 -6.91 -16.16
C GLU A 409 -19.67 -8.24 -16.80
N GLY A 410 -20.59 -9.00 -17.36
CA GLY A 410 -20.32 -10.25 -18.07
C GLY A 410 -20.54 -11.49 -17.20
N LYS A 411 -20.15 -12.65 -17.73
CA LYS A 411 -20.50 -13.97 -17.20
C LYS A 411 -20.20 -14.14 -15.70
N ASP A 412 -19.02 -13.75 -15.25
CA ASP A 412 -18.61 -13.95 -13.86
C ASP A 412 -19.35 -12.99 -12.92
N PHE A 413 -19.49 -11.73 -13.30
CA PHE A 413 -20.28 -10.75 -12.57
C PHE A 413 -21.76 -11.17 -12.45
N ASP A 414 -22.37 -11.58 -13.57
CA ASP A 414 -23.77 -12.00 -13.64
C ASP A 414 -24.03 -13.29 -12.82
N TYR A 415 -23.02 -14.14 -12.67
CA TYR A 415 -23.06 -15.32 -11.82
C TYR A 415 -22.88 -14.98 -10.34
N LEU A 416 -21.88 -14.17 -10.00
CA LEU A 416 -21.48 -13.94 -8.61
C LEU A 416 -22.45 -13.03 -7.85
N TRP A 417 -23.03 -12.01 -8.48
CA TRP A 417 -23.97 -11.12 -7.80
C TRP A 417 -25.17 -11.87 -7.14
N PRO A 418 -25.90 -12.78 -7.85
CA PRO A 418 -26.93 -13.61 -7.24
C PRO A 418 -26.40 -14.50 -6.11
N GLU A 419 -25.18 -15.05 -6.24
CA GLU A 419 -24.57 -15.87 -5.19
C GLU A 419 -24.27 -15.03 -3.93
N MET A 420 -23.74 -13.81 -4.06
CA MET A 420 -23.53 -12.90 -2.95
C MET A 420 -24.84 -12.59 -2.21
N LYS A 421 -25.93 -12.39 -2.97
CA LYS A 421 -27.27 -12.18 -2.40
C LYS A 421 -27.78 -13.43 -1.65
N LYS A 422 -27.56 -14.63 -2.17
CA LYS A 422 -27.90 -15.90 -1.49
C LYS A 422 -27.12 -16.09 -0.19
N LEU A 423 -25.84 -15.76 -0.19
CA LEU A 423 -24.96 -15.85 0.97
C LEU A 423 -25.22 -14.74 2.00
N LYS A 424 -26.04 -13.74 1.66
CA LYS A 424 -26.40 -12.62 2.52
C LYS A 424 -25.16 -11.85 3.03
N VAL A 425 -24.19 -11.63 2.15
CA VAL A 425 -23.11 -10.70 2.45
C VAL A 425 -23.68 -9.29 2.65
N ASP A 426 -23.00 -8.43 3.39
CA ASP A 426 -23.48 -7.06 3.63
C ASP A 426 -23.22 -6.14 2.45
N LEU A 427 -22.04 -6.29 1.84
CA LEU A 427 -21.65 -5.55 0.64
C LEU A 427 -21.06 -6.48 -0.41
N VAL A 428 -21.17 -6.06 -1.66
CA VAL A 428 -20.52 -6.71 -2.81
C VAL A 428 -19.47 -5.77 -3.36
N ASP A 429 -18.24 -6.26 -3.44
CA ASP A 429 -17.10 -5.55 -3.99
C ASP A 429 -17.11 -5.65 -5.51
N GLU A 430 -17.26 -4.49 -6.18
CA GLU A 430 -17.23 -4.35 -7.63
C GLU A 430 -15.95 -3.66 -8.06
N HIS A 431 -15.24 -4.25 -9.04
CA HIS A 431 -14.04 -3.69 -9.61
C HIS A 431 -14.24 -3.27 -11.06
N PHE A 432 -13.73 -2.11 -11.44
CA PHE A 432 -13.82 -1.65 -12.83
C PHE A 432 -12.69 -0.70 -13.23
N TYR A 433 -11.83 -1.22 -14.08
CA TYR A 433 -10.82 -0.48 -14.82
C TYR A 433 -11.32 -0.34 -16.26
N ARG A 434 -11.90 0.80 -16.60
CA ARG A 434 -12.65 0.97 -17.83
C ARG A 434 -12.19 2.19 -18.63
N PRO A 435 -12.43 2.19 -19.96
CA PRO A 435 -12.08 3.35 -20.79
C PRO A 435 -12.99 4.56 -20.51
N GLU A 436 -12.55 5.72 -20.95
CA GLU A 436 -13.18 7.02 -20.78
C GLU A 436 -14.67 7.01 -21.13
N ASP A 437 -15.04 6.43 -22.28
CA ASP A 437 -16.42 6.36 -22.75
C ASP A 437 -17.33 5.56 -21.81
N TRP A 438 -16.80 4.55 -21.15
CA TRP A 438 -17.57 3.76 -20.20
C TRP A 438 -17.92 4.60 -18.97
N PHE A 439 -16.96 5.32 -18.39
CA PHE A 439 -17.19 6.20 -17.24
C PHE A 439 -18.25 7.27 -17.56
N LEU A 440 -18.16 7.90 -18.74
CA LEU A 440 -19.11 8.93 -19.15
C LEU A 440 -20.54 8.38 -19.31
N LYS A 441 -20.68 7.14 -19.80
CA LYS A 441 -22.00 6.53 -20.08
C LYS A 441 -22.60 5.81 -18.89
N SER A 442 -21.80 5.49 -17.85
CA SER A 442 -22.20 4.62 -16.73
C SER A 442 -22.69 5.38 -15.50
N GLY A 443 -22.94 6.68 -15.61
CA GLY A 443 -23.46 7.49 -14.49
C GLY A 443 -24.85 7.04 -13.95
N ASN A 444 -25.57 6.17 -14.67
CA ASN A 444 -26.84 5.58 -14.26
C ASN A 444 -26.75 4.10 -13.86
N ARG A 445 -25.52 3.56 -13.69
CA ARG A 445 -25.27 2.14 -13.43
C ARG A 445 -26.11 1.59 -12.28
N TYR A 446 -26.19 2.34 -11.18
CA TYR A 446 -26.83 1.88 -9.94
C TYR A 446 -28.32 2.23 -9.81
N ASP A 447 -28.91 2.93 -10.79
CA ASP A 447 -30.29 3.42 -10.71
C ASP A 447 -31.32 2.29 -10.53
N ASN A 448 -31.04 1.10 -11.07
CA ASN A 448 -31.94 -0.06 -11.04
C ASN A 448 -31.50 -1.18 -10.08
N TYR A 449 -30.47 -0.96 -9.25
CA TYR A 449 -30.04 -1.97 -8.27
C TYR A 449 -31.10 -2.18 -7.18
N ASP A 450 -31.17 -3.40 -6.63
CA ASP A 450 -32.06 -3.75 -5.54
C ASP A 450 -31.68 -3.02 -4.24
N ARG A 451 -32.51 -2.07 -3.83
CA ARG A 451 -32.29 -1.28 -2.60
C ARG A 451 -32.35 -2.13 -1.31
N LYS A 452 -32.94 -3.31 -1.36
CA LYS A 452 -33.09 -4.23 -0.21
C LYS A 452 -32.02 -5.32 -0.15
N GLY A 453 -31.22 -5.46 -1.21
CA GLY A 453 -30.12 -6.42 -1.29
C GLY A 453 -28.85 -5.95 -0.59
N PRO A 454 -27.75 -6.71 -0.77
CA PRO A 454 -26.42 -6.26 -0.36
C PRO A 454 -26.11 -4.88 -0.93
N LYS A 455 -25.33 -4.10 -0.20
CA LYS A 455 -24.87 -2.80 -0.68
C LYS A 455 -23.67 -2.97 -1.61
N VAL A 456 -23.36 -1.94 -2.37
CA VAL A 456 -22.20 -1.92 -3.27
C VAL A 456 -21.01 -1.28 -2.56
N PHE A 457 -19.88 -1.91 -2.71
CA PHE A 457 -18.56 -1.36 -2.48
C PHE A 457 -17.84 -1.32 -3.85
N ALA A 458 -17.58 -0.15 -4.39
CA ALA A 458 -16.72 0.02 -5.56
C ALA A 458 -15.26 0.01 -5.08
N GLY A 459 -14.72 -1.18 -4.85
CA GLY A 459 -13.48 -1.40 -4.10
C GLY A 459 -12.21 -1.10 -4.88
N GLU A 460 -12.27 -1.22 -6.21
CA GLU A 460 -11.19 -0.78 -7.09
C GLU A 460 -11.77 -0.17 -8.35
N TYR A 461 -11.45 1.08 -8.64
CA TYR A 461 -11.81 1.68 -9.90
C TYR A 461 -10.78 2.72 -10.35
N ALA A 462 -10.57 2.79 -11.67
CA ALA A 462 -9.85 3.86 -12.31
C ALA A 462 -10.28 3.98 -13.78
N CYS A 463 -10.29 5.20 -14.29
CA CYS A 463 -10.51 5.50 -15.69
C CYS A 463 -9.22 5.30 -16.47
N HIS A 464 -9.19 4.27 -17.32
CA HIS A 464 -8.07 4.06 -18.24
C HIS A 464 -8.20 5.00 -19.45
N GLY A 465 -7.34 6.02 -19.51
CA GLY A 465 -7.26 6.92 -20.65
C GLY A 465 -6.77 6.23 -21.92
N LYS A 466 -6.84 6.95 -23.06
CA LYS A 466 -6.39 6.44 -24.35
C LYS A 466 -4.87 6.34 -24.44
N GLY A 467 -4.38 5.23 -24.99
CA GLY A 467 -2.96 4.98 -25.19
C GLY A 467 -2.21 4.68 -23.90
N LYS A 468 -0.99 5.21 -23.75
CA LYS A 468 -0.15 5.03 -22.54
C LYS A 468 -0.35 6.10 -21.48
N LYS A 469 -1.29 7.00 -21.67
CA LYS A 469 -1.57 8.12 -20.76
C LYS A 469 -2.81 7.78 -19.93
N TRP A 470 -2.59 7.05 -18.87
CA TRP A 470 -3.56 6.89 -17.79
C TRP A 470 -3.52 8.12 -16.88
N ASN A 471 -4.18 8.24 -15.83
CA ASN A 471 -4.03 9.30 -14.80
C ASN A 471 -3.79 10.73 -15.35
N HIS A 472 -4.68 11.22 -16.19
CA HIS A 472 -4.65 12.58 -16.70
C HIS A 472 -5.95 13.31 -16.36
N PHE A 473 -5.95 14.65 -16.44
CA PHE A 473 -7.05 15.49 -15.98
C PHE A 473 -8.40 15.15 -16.60
N HIS A 474 -8.45 14.76 -17.89
CA HIS A 474 -9.70 14.35 -18.53
C HIS A 474 -10.26 13.05 -17.91
N ALA A 475 -9.41 12.07 -17.59
CA ALA A 475 -9.85 10.86 -16.88
C ALA A 475 -10.48 11.22 -15.54
N SER A 476 -9.84 12.10 -14.76
CA SER A 476 -10.38 12.56 -13.46
C SER A 476 -11.75 13.24 -13.59
N LEU A 477 -12.00 14.02 -14.65
CA LEU A 477 -13.31 14.62 -14.90
C LEU A 477 -14.38 13.56 -15.19
N LEU A 478 -14.03 12.50 -15.90
CA LEU A 478 -14.96 11.41 -16.21
C LEU A 478 -15.27 10.54 -14.97
N GLU A 479 -14.27 10.30 -14.14
CA GLU A 479 -14.45 9.66 -12.83
C GLU A 479 -15.38 10.53 -11.94
N ALA A 480 -15.14 11.83 -11.86
CA ALA A 480 -15.99 12.75 -11.12
C ALA A 480 -17.45 12.75 -11.65
N ALA A 481 -17.64 12.70 -12.97
CA ALA A 481 -18.96 12.57 -13.57
C ALA A 481 -19.65 11.26 -13.19
N PHE A 482 -18.93 10.15 -13.18
CA PHE A 482 -19.45 8.86 -12.74
C PHE A 482 -19.81 8.88 -11.25
N LEU A 483 -18.99 9.48 -10.40
CA LEU A 483 -19.23 9.58 -8.96
C LEU A 483 -20.51 10.36 -8.61
N THR A 484 -20.99 11.26 -9.48
CA THR A 484 -22.31 11.88 -9.28
C THR A 484 -23.45 10.86 -9.31
N GLY A 485 -23.31 9.80 -10.11
CA GLY A 485 -24.23 8.65 -10.13
C GLY A 485 -24.11 7.77 -8.89
N VAL A 486 -22.90 7.62 -8.36
CA VAL A 486 -22.64 6.93 -7.08
C VAL A 486 -23.35 7.66 -5.94
N GLU A 487 -23.17 8.98 -5.81
CA GLU A 487 -23.83 9.79 -4.78
C GLU A 487 -25.35 9.80 -4.90
N ARG A 488 -25.89 9.87 -6.13
CA ARG A 488 -27.34 9.80 -6.37
C ARG A 488 -27.91 8.47 -5.86
N ASN A 489 -27.12 7.42 -5.86
CA ASN A 489 -27.49 6.07 -5.42
C ASN A 489 -26.81 5.67 -4.09
N ALA A 490 -26.59 6.63 -3.19
CA ALA A 490 -25.92 6.39 -1.90
C ALA A 490 -26.69 5.43 -0.97
N ASP A 491 -27.98 5.19 -1.24
CA ASP A 491 -28.78 4.15 -0.59
C ASP A 491 -28.42 2.71 -1.04
N VAL A 492 -27.67 2.59 -2.14
CA VAL A 492 -27.13 1.32 -2.67
C VAL A 492 -25.62 1.29 -2.57
N VAL A 493 -24.93 2.32 -3.04
CA VAL A 493 -23.47 2.38 -3.00
C VAL A 493 -23.02 3.02 -1.69
N HIS A 494 -22.41 2.25 -0.82
CA HIS A 494 -22.00 2.70 0.51
C HIS A 494 -20.52 3.09 0.58
N MET A 495 -19.70 2.60 -0.36
CA MET A 495 -18.26 2.82 -0.38
C MET A 495 -17.73 2.85 -1.81
N ALA A 496 -16.71 3.68 -2.03
CA ALA A 496 -15.91 3.73 -3.24
C ALA A 496 -14.47 4.06 -2.89
N THR A 497 -13.52 3.18 -3.23
CA THR A 497 -12.10 3.37 -2.98
C THR A 497 -11.36 3.47 -4.30
N TYR A 498 -10.69 4.60 -4.52
CA TYR A 498 -9.88 4.84 -5.71
C TYR A 498 -8.61 3.99 -5.68
N ALA A 499 -8.27 3.32 -6.82
CA ALA A 499 -7.14 2.43 -6.99
C ALA A 499 -5.97 3.07 -7.76
#